data_889c4f36f1b3ff89ae89b4ec77ed9b0e
#
_entry.id   889c4f36f1b3ff89ae89b4ec77ed9b0e
#
_cell.length_a   1.000
_cell.length_b   1.000
_cell.length_c   1.000
_cell.angle_alpha   90.00
_cell.angle_beta   90.00
_cell.angle_gamma   90.00
#
_symmetry.space_group_name_H-M   'P 1'
#
loop_
_entity.id
_entity.type
_entity.pdbx_description
1 polymer ?
#
loop_
_entity_poly.entity_id
_entity_poly.type
_entity_poly.pdbx_seq_one_letter_code
_entity_poly.pdbx_strand_id
1 'polypeptide(L)'
;MDYVKKYGELIKDKAGVKPERARSMIRLGLRAENARTKLLPNKEMPKAFRMLTHLAMESVLKALDHPEKSCWTNIFAPVEIMQCFGLQCVSMECLSSFMSGFKIEDYLIDYAQNEGIASTLCSYHKNFIGGVDLG
;
A
#
# COMPACT_ATOMS: atom_id res chain seq x y z
N MET A 1 -13.84 -18.19 8.78
CA MET A 1 -13.86 -16.83 9.37
C MET A 1 -12.82 -15.99 8.64
N ASP A 2 -13.22 -14.92 7.95
CA ASP A 2 -12.28 -14.12 7.14
C ASP A 2 -11.56 -13.09 8.05
N TYR A 3 -10.38 -13.48 8.54
CA TYR A 3 -9.56 -12.63 9.42
C TYR A 3 -9.08 -11.36 8.73
N VAL A 4 -8.86 -11.42 7.40
CA VAL A 4 -8.41 -10.27 6.62
C VAL A 4 -9.50 -9.21 6.58
N LYS A 5 -10.74 -9.63 6.30
CA LYS A 5 -11.90 -8.71 6.30
C LYS A 5 -12.10 -8.05 7.66
N LYS A 6 -12.02 -8.82 8.75
CA LYS A 6 -12.13 -8.24 10.10
C LYS A 6 -11.00 -7.26 10.41
N TYR A 7 -9.79 -7.56 9.97
CA TYR A 7 -8.67 -6.62 10.14
C TYR A 7 -8.89 -5.33 9.36
N GLY A 8 -9.39 -5.44 8.13
CA GLY A 8 -9.77 -4.27 7.32
C GLY A 8 -10.86 -3.42 7.98
N GLU A 9 -11.90 -4.04 8.55
CA GLU A 9 -12.94 -3.33 9.30
C GLU A 9 -12.37 -2.56 10.50
N LEU A 10 -11.45 -3.17 11.25
CA LEU A 10 -10.75 -2.48 12.34
C LEU A 10 -9.91 -1.30 11.86
N ILE A 11 -9.28 -1.39 10.69
CA ILE A 11 -8.55 -0.26 10.09
C ILE A 11 -9.54 0.86 9.75
N LYS A 12 -10.66 0.56 9.08
CA LYS A 12 -11.70 1.53 8.72
C LYS A 12 -12.26 2.27 9.96
N ASP A 13 -12.57 1.53 11.01
CA ASP A 13 -13.06 2.11 12.26
C ASP A 13 -12.05 3.08 12.91
N LYS A 14 -10.75 2.82 12.74
CA LYS A 14 -9.71 3.71 13.30
C LYS A 14 -9.38 4.87 12.38
N ALA A 15 -9.53 4.71 11.08
CA ALA A 15 -9.20 5.73 10.08
C ALA A 15 -9.96 7.04 10.33
N GLY A 16 -11.27 6.97 10.64
CA GLY A 16 -12.08 8.15 10.92
C GLY A 16 -11.84 8.83 12.29
N VAL A 17 -11.20 8.12 13.24
CA VAL A 17 -11.05 8.62 14.62
C VAL A 17 -9.59 8.89 14.98
N LYS A 18 -8.69 8.03 14.56
CA LYS A 18 -7.24 8.07 14.86
C LYS A 18 -6.45 7.59 13.64
N PRO A 19 -6.29 8.43 12.61
CA PRO A 19 -5.67 8.05 11.34
C PRO A 19 -4.25 7.50 11.50
N GLU A 20 -3.45 8.03 12.43
CA GLU A 20 -2.11 7.49 12.72
C GLU A 20 -2.12 6.03 13.20
N ARG A 21 -3.17 5.62 13.93
CA ARG A 21 -3.34 4.22 14.34
C ARG A 21 -3.70 3.34 13.13
N ALA A 22 -4.56 3.82 12.25
CA ALA A 22 -4.91 3.11 11.02
C ALA A 22 -3.66 2.88 10.16
N ARG A 23 -2.81 3.90 9.99
CA ARG A 23 -1.51 3.79 9.31
C ARG A 23 -0.58 2.76 9.96
N SER A 24 -0.47 2.81 11.28
CA SER A 24 0.36 1.84 12.02
C SER A 24 -0.16 0.41 11.83
N MET A 25 -1.48 0.21 11.79
CA MET A 25 -2.09 -1.09 11.50
C MET A 25 -1.81 -1.54 10.07
N ILE A 26 -1.92 -0.66 9.06
CA ILE A 26 -1.56 -1.00 7.67
C ILE A 26 -0.10 -1.45 7.60
N ARG A 27 0.83 -0.70 8.19
CA ARG A 27 2.27 -1.09 8.23
C ARG A 27 2.48 -2.44 8.93
N LEU A 28 1.82 -2.65 10.05
CA LEU A 28 1.90 -3.92 10.79
C LEU A 28 1.37 -5.08 9.96
N GLY A 29 0.22 -4.89 9.30
CA GLY A 29 -0.38 -5.89 8.41
C GLY A 29 0.54 -6.24 7.25
N LEU A 30 1.16 -5.24 6.60
CA LEU A 30 2.13 -5.45 5.52
C LEU A 30 3.38 -6.20 6.02
N ARG A 31 3.91 -5.87 7.19
CA ARG A 31 5.05 -6.59 7.79
C ARG A 31 4.69 -8.04 8.12
N ALA A 32 3.51 -8.26 8.69
CA ALA A 32 3.02 -9.60 8.99
C ALA A 32 2.84 -10.44 7.72
N GLU A 33 2.25 -9.86 6.66
CA GLU A 33 2.06 -10.55 5.39
C GLU A 33 3.41 -10.83 4.70
N ASN A 34 4.35 -9.90 4.75
CA ASN A 34 5.70 -10.11 4.25
C ASN A 34 6.41 -11.26 4.98
N ALA A 35 6.30 -11.31 6.30
CA ALA A 35 6.85 -12.41 7.10
C ALA A 35 6.14 -13.74 6.80
N ARG A 36 4.81 -13.73 6.67
CA ARG A 36 4.01 -14.91 6.34
C ARG A 36 4.44 -15.50 4.99
N THR A 37 4.57 -14.68 3.97
CA THR A 37 4.96 -15.12 2.61
C THR A 37 6.39 -15.66 2.57
N LYS A 38 7.27 -15.17 3.46
CA LYS A 38 8.64 -15.71 3.63
C LYS A 38 8.63 -17.09 4.27
N LEU A 39 7.90 -17.23 5.36
CA LEU A 39 7.89 -18.44 6.18
C LEU A 39 7.01 -19.56 5.60
N LEU A 40 5.90 -19.17 4.97
CA LEU A 40 4.89 -20.06 4.41
C LEU A 40 4.62 -19.74 2.94
N PRO A 41 5.61 -19.94 2.05
CA PRO A 41 5.45 -19.57 0.64
C PRO A 41 4.40 -20.44 -0.04
N ASN A 42 3.53 -19.81 -0.83
CA ASN A 42 2.59 -20.56 -1.68
C ASN A 42 3.36 -21.33 -2.76
N LYS A 43 3.39 -22.65 -2.66
CA LYS A 43 4.14 -23.52 -3.58
C LYS A 43 3.52 -23.60 -4.98
N GLU A 44 2.23 -23.29 -5.13
CA GLU A 44 1.55 -23.26 -6.42
C GLU A 44 1.95 -22.04 -7.26
N MET A 45 2.44 -20.99 -6.61
CA MET A 45 2.88 -19.76 -7.27
C MET A 45 4.32 -19.92 -7.79
N PRO A 46 4.61 -19.53 -9.05
CA PRO A 46 5.97 -19.57 -9.60
C PRO A 46 6.97 -18.82 -8.71
N LYS A 47 8.19 -19.35 -8.60
CA LYS A 47 9.25 -18.76 -7.76
C LYS A 47 9.53 -17.30 -8.10
N ALA A 48 9.62 -16.97 -9.38
CA ALA A 48 9.88 -15.60 -9.84
C ALA A 48 8.76 -14.62 -9.37
N PHE A 49 7.51 -15.04 -9.42
CA PHE A 49 6.39 -14.22 -9.00
C PHE A 49 6.40 -14.00 -7.48
N ARG A 50 6.73 -15.01 -6.69
CA ARG A 50 6.90 -14.87 -5.24
C ARG A 50 8.03 -13.89 -4.90
N MET A 51 9.16 -13.96 -5.61
CA MET A 51 10.27 -13.02 -5.43
C MET A 51 9.84 -11.58 -5.77
N LEU A 52 9.13 -11.38 -6.88
CA LEU A 52 8.63 -10.07 -7.29
C LEU A 52 7.69 -9.46 -6.24
N THR A 53 6.71 -10.22 -5.77
CA THR A 53 5.79 -9.78 -4.71
C THR A 53 6.55 -9.38 -3.45
N HIS A 54 7.59 -10.12 -3.11
CA HIS A 54 8.43 -9.87 -1.95
C HIS A 54 9.22 -8.58 -2.06
N LEU A 55 9.88 -8.38 -3.21
CA LEU A 55 10.62 -7.14 -3.51
C LEU A 55 9.68 -5.93 -3.50
N ALA A 56 8.48 -6.06 -4.07
CA ALA A 56 7.47 -5.01 -4.06
C ALA A 56 7.04 -4.65 -2.62
N MET A 57 6.76 -5.65 -1.77
CA MET A 57 6.44 -5.43 -0.36
C MET A 57 7.58 -4.76 0.41
N GLU A 58 8.81 -5.23 0.24
CA GLU A 58 9.97 -4.64 0.90
C GLU A 58 10.20 -3.19 0.46
N SER A 59 10.01 -2.89 -0.83
CA SER A 59 10.12 -1.53 -1.35
C SER A 59 9.07 -0.60 -0.76
N VAL A 60 7.81 -1.04 -0.69
CA VAL A 60 6.72 -0.29 -0.05
C VAL A 60 7.01 -0.05 1.43
N LEU A 61 7.41 -1.08 2.18
CA LEU A 61 7.71 -0.95 3.60
C LEU A 61 8.87 0.03 3.84
N LYS A 62 9.93 -0.04 3.04
CA LYS A 62 11.05 0.91 3.12
C LYS A 62 10.60 2.36 2.85
N ALA A 63 9.73 2.56 1.85
CA ALA A 63 9.21 3.89 1.55
C ALA A 63 8.33 4.44 2.67
N LEU A 64 7.55 3.60 3.31
CA LEU A 64 6.74 3.99 4.47
C LEU A 64 7.58 4.26 5.73
N ASP A 65 8.72 3.57 5.87
CA ASP A 65 9.62 3.75 7.00
C ASP A 65 10.59 4.94 6.82
N HIS A 66 10.92 5.29 5.56
CA HIS A 66 11.85 6.36 5.19
C HIS A 66 11.25 7.28 4.12
N PRO A 67 10.16 7.99 4.42
CA PRO A 67 9.48 8.84 3.44
C PRO A 67 10.39 9.96 2.90
N GLU A 68 11.35 10.44 3.70
CA GLU A 68 12.32 11.48 3.34
C GLU A 68 13.32 11.05 2.25
N LYS A 69 13.44 9.75 2.00
CA LYS A 69 14.33 9.15 0.97
C LYS A 69 13.57 8.46 -0.15
N SER A 70 12.27 8.62 -0.18
CA SER A 70 11.40 7.87 -1.07
C SER A 70 10.59 8.78 -1.97
N CYS A 71 10.31 8.31 -3.17
CA CYS A 71 9.46 8.97 -4.14
C CYS A 71 8.38 7.98 -4.61
N TRP A 72 7.12 8.37 -4.48
CA TRP A 72 6.00 7.61 -5.01
C TRP A 72 5.79 8.00 -6.47
N THR A 73 5.79 7.01 -7.34
CA THR A 73 5.68 7.18 -8.78
C THR A 73 4.57 6.28 -9.32
N ASN A 74 4.04 6.60 -10.49
CA ASN A 74 3.25 5.64 -11.25
C ASN A 74 4.20 4.68 -12.01
N ILE A 75 3.65 3.59 -12.54
CA ILE A 75 4.42 2.56 -13.26
C ILE A 75 5.07 3.06 -14.56
N PHE A 76 4.67 4.22 -15.08
CA PHE A 76 5.19 4.81 -16.32
C PHE A 76 6.23 5.91 -16.06
N ALA A 77 6.48 6.27 -14.81
CA ALA A 77 7.42 7.33 -14.49
C ALA A 77 8.87 6.90 -14.81
N PRO A 78 9.70 7.81 -15.34
CA PRO A 78 11.13 7.55 -15.57
C PRO A 78 11.89 7.56 -14.24
N VAL A 79 11.79 6.46 -13.49
CA VAL A 79 12.33 6.32 -12.12
C VAL A 79 13.85 6.50 -12.06
N GLU A 80 14.55 6.26 -13.17
CA GLU A 80 15.99 6.40 -13.28
C GLU A 80 16.45 7.82 -12.95
N ILE A 81 15.65 8.83 -13.33
CA ILE A 81 15.93 10.23 -13.02
C ILE A 81 15.94 10.46 -11.50
N MET A 82 14.93 9.95 -10.80
CA MET A 82 14.82 10.08 -9.34
C MET A 82 15.93 9.30 -8.61
N GLN A 83 16.30 8.14 -9.15
CA GLN A 83 17.38 7.32 -8.62
C GLN A 83 18.74 8.02 -8.72
N CYS A 84 18.98 8.87 -9.75
CA CYS A 84 20.18 9.69 -9.84
C CYS A 84 20.31 10.68 -8.67
N PHE A 85 19.21 11.07 -8.02
CA PHE A 85 19.18 11.89 -6.81
C PHE A 85 19.20 11.07 -5.52
N GLY A 86 19.45 9.77 -5.60
CA GLY A 86 19.49 8.87 -4.45
C GLY A 86 18.14 8.56 -3.83
N LEU A 87 17.03 8.84 -4.53
CA LEU A 87 15.69 8.53 -4.07
C LEU A 87 15.31 7.08 -4.40
N GLN A 88 14.68 6.42 -3.46
CA GLN A 88 14.04 5.14 -3.69
C GLN A 88 12.66 5.35 -4.32
N CYS A 89 12.49 4.92 -5.56
CA CYS A 89 11.21 5.01 -6.25
C CYS A 89 10.36 3.78 -5.96
N VAL A 90 9.09 4.00 -5.66
CA VAL A 90 8.11 2.95 -5.40
C VAL A 90 6.82 3.26 -6.14
N SER A 91 6.29 2.26 -6.85
CA SER A 91 5.01 2.40 -7.53
C SER A 91 3.87 2.53 -6.54
N MET A 92 3.06 3.59 -6.70
CA MET A 92 1.86 3.80 -5.90
C MET A 92 0.83 2.68 -6.11
N GLU A 93 0.83 2.05 -7.27
CA GLU A 93 -0.03 0.91 -7.57
C GLU A 93 0.30 -0.31 -6.72
N CYS A 94 1.56 -0.48 -6.31
CA CYS A 94 1.95 -1.54 -5.39
C CYS A 94 1.30 -1.34 -4.01
N LEU A 95 1.37 -0.15 -3.45
CA LEU A 95 0.71 0.14 -2.16
C LEU A 95 -0.80 -0.01 -2.28
N SER A 96 -1.41 0.51 -3.35
CA SER A 96 -2.85 0.37 -3.59
C SER A 96 -3.28 -1.09 -3.67
N SER A 97 -2.51 -1.94 -4.34
CA SER A 97 -2.78 -3.38 -4.42
C SER A 97 -2.74 -4.05 -3.05
N PHE A 98 -1.77 -3.68 -2.21
CA PHE A 98 -1.67 -4.22 -0.86
C PHE A 98 -2.80 -3.73 0.04
N MET A 99 -3.22 -2.47 -0.07
CA MET A 99 -4.38 -1.96 0.67
C MET A 99 -5.68 -2.66 0.25
N SER A 100 -5.87 -2.93 -1.04
CA SER A 100 -6.99 -3.75 -1.52
C SER A 100 -6.93 -5.18 -0.96
N GLY A 101 -5.75 -5.71 -0.72
CA GLY A 101 -5.57 -6.98 -0.01
C GLY A 101 -6.18 -6.98 1.41
N PHE A 102 -6.25 -5.84 2.08
CA PHE A 102 -6.92 -5.67 3.37
C PHE A 102 -8.42 -5.37 3.27
N LYS A 103 -8.98 -5.29 2.06
CA LYS A 103 -10.41 -4.97 1.82
C LYS A 103 -10.83 -3.59 2.34
N ILE A 104 -9.94 -2.60 2.21
CA ILE A 104 -10.18 -1.22 2.64
C ILE A 104 -10.28 -0.24 1.48
N GLU A 105 -10.14 -0.70 0.24
CA GLU A 105 -10.09 0.10 -0.98
C GLU A 105 -11.32 1.00 -1.14
N ASP A 106 -12.53 0.48 -0.91
CA ASP A 106 -13.77 1.26 -1.05
C ASP A 106 -13.74 2.48 -0.14
N TYR A 107 -13.37 2.27 1.12
CA TYR A 107 -13.26 3.35 2.10
C TYR A 107 -12.25 4.42 1.67
N LEU A 108 -11.08 4.02 1.17
CA LEU A 108 -10.03 4.96 0.76
C LEU A 108 -10.40 5.71 -0.51
N ILE A 109 -11.06 5.05 -1.46
CA ILE A 109 -11.56 5.67 -2.69
C ILE A 109 -12.63 6.71 -2.37
N ASP A 110 -13.59 6.37 -1.53
CA ASP A 110 -14.65 7.28 -1.09
C ASP A 110 -14.08 8.47 -0.32
N TYR A 111 -13.12 8.23 0.56
CA TYR A 111 -12.41 9.29 1.28
C TYR A 111 -11.75 10.26 0.29
N ALA A 112 -10.96 9.78 -0.66
CA ALA A 112 -10.30 10.64 -1.64
C ALA A 112 -11.31 11.46 -2.49
N GLN A 113 -12.46 10.87 -2.85
CA GLN A 113 -13.50 11.58 -3.58
C GLN A 113 -14.18 12.66 -2.74
N ASN A 114 -14.38 12.41 -1.46
CA ASN A 114 -14.95 13.40 -0.53
C ASN A 114 -13.99 14.57 -0.30
N GLU A 115 -12.68 14.35 -0.40
CA GLU A 115 -11.65 15.41 -0.39
C GLU A 115 -11.49 16.13 -1.73
N GLY A 116 -12.36 15.86 -2.71
CA GLY A 116 -12.44 16.58 -3.98
C GLY A 116 -11.68 15.93 -5.14
N ILE A 117 -11.17 14.72 -4.98
CA ILE A 117 -10.54 13.99 -6.09
C ILE A 117 -11.61 13.53 -7.08
N ALA A 118 -11.37 13.81 -8.38
CA ALA A 118 -12.33 13.49 -9.43
C ALA A 118 -12.71 12.00 -9.46
N SER A 119 -14.01 11.71 -9.57
CA SER A 119 -14.53 10.35 -9.65
C SER A 119 -13.98 9.56 -10.85
N THR A 120 -13.62 10.29 -11.93
CA THR A 120 -13.05 9.74 -13.17
C THR A 120 -11.58 9.32 -13.04
N LEU A 121 -10.88 9.73 -11.96
CA LEU A 121 -9.52 9.29 -11.74
C LEU A 121 -9.46 7.77 -11.51
N CYS A 122 -8.38 7.14 -11.96
CA CYS A 122 -8.12 5.72 -11.77
C CYS A 122 -8.27 5.31 -10.29
N SER A 123 -8.97 4.21 -10.03
CA SER A 123 -9.22 3.70 -8.67
C SER A 123 -7.94 3.39 -7.88
N TYR A 124 -6.88 2.93 -8.55
CA TYR A 124 -5.58 2.73 -7.91
C TYR A 124 -4.99 4.03 -7.36
N HIS A 125 -5.08 5.12 -8.13
CA HIS A 125 -4.60 6.44 -7.69
C HIS A 125 -5.46 6.97 -6.53
N LYS A 126 -6.77 6.85 -6.62
CA LYS A 126 -7.68 7.27 -5.52
C LYS A 126 -7.41 6.48 -4.24
N ASN A 127 -7.24 5.17 -4.35
CA ASN A 127 -6.91 4.31 -3.21
C ASN A 127 -5.57 4.69 -2.58
N PHE A 128 -4.55 5.00 -3.40
CA PHE A 128 -3.27 5.49 -2.91
C PHE A 128 -3.41 6.85 -2.21
N ILE A 129 -4.08 7.82 -2.85
CA ILE A 129 -4.28 9.17 -2.29
C ILE A 129 -5.01 9.07 -0.95
N GLY A 130 -6.14 8.35 -0.90
CA GLY A 130 -6.88 8.14 0.34
C GLY A 130 -6.04 7.48 1.43
N GLY A 131 -5.18 6.52 1.07
CA GLY A 131 -4.29 5.84 2.02
C GLY A 131 -3.17 6.72 2.58
N VAL A 132 -2.66 7.65 1.78
CA VAL A 132 -1.59 8.56 2.19
C VAL A 132 -2.16 9.76 2.97
N ASP A 133 -3.31 10.27 2.53
CA ASP A 133 -3.93 11.47 3.11
C ASP A 133 -4.67 11.19 4.43
N LEU A 134 -4.97 9.96 4.74
CA LEU A 134 -5.46 9.56 6.07
C LEU A 134 -4.54 10.03 7.23
N GLY A 135 -3.62 10.90 6.90
CA GLY A 135 -2.78 11.66 7.80
C GLY A 135 -1.32 11.26 7.77
#